data_709b5fe5ca03e942fa5aa5bf856f57c9
#
_entry.id   709b5fe5ca03e942fa5aa5bf856f57c9
#
_cell.length_a   1.000
_cell.length_b   1.000
_cell.length_c   1.000
_cell.angle_alpha   90.00
_cell.angle_beta   90.00
_cell.angle_gamma   90.00
#
_symmetry.space_group_name_H-M   'P 1'
#
loop_
_entity.id
_entity.type
_entity.pdbx_description
1 polymer ?
#
loop_
_entity_poly.entity_id
_entity_poly.type
_entity_poly.pdbx_seq_one_letter_code
_entity_poly.pdbx_strand_id
1 'polypeptide(L)'
;VKQQTIHLFVFDTLADWETGFAVAGLNNPAFQAQPGRFRVSTVGIGKAPVVTIGGVTILPDLAIDELAPEQSAMLILPGGGSWDEGGNTEALDLTKRFLAAGVPIAAICGATSGLARAGILDNLRHTSNAREYLAATGYRGAALYQDQPAVADGNVITASSTAPIEFAYEIFKKLDVYSAETLEAWFGLFKTGDAAYYGAMTQPANANA
;
A
#
# COMPACT_ATOMS: atom_id res chain seq x y z
N VAL A 1 -10.43 -21.47 -0.99
CA VAL A 1 -9.64 -20.55 -0.18
C VAL A 1 -10.57 -19.52 0.44
N LYS A 2 -10.43 -19.20 1.75
CA LYS A 2 -11.21 -18.13 2.39
C LYS A 2 -10.74 -16.79 1.84
N GLN A 3 -11.65 -16.00 1.26
CA GLN A 3 -11.33 -14.66 0.76
C GLN A 3 -10.94 -13.74 1.92
N GLN A 4 -9.89 -12.95 1.71
CA GLN A 4 -9.36 -11.96 2.63
C GLN A 4 -9.54 -10.56 2.05
N THR A 5 -9.97 -9.62 2.87
CA THR A 5 -10.17 -8.23 2.43
C THR A 5 -8.93 -7.39 2.74
N ILE A 6 -8.48 -6.62 1.76
CA ILE A 6 -7.50 -5.54 1.95
C ILE A 6 -8.29 -4.23 1.93
N HIS A 7 -8.04 -3.35 2.88
CA HIS A 7 -8.72 -2.07 2.92
C HIS A 7 -7.85 -0.96 2.36
N LEU A 8 -8.39 -0.21 1.41
CA LEU A 8 -7.80 0.99 0.85
C LEU A 8 -8.48 2.20 1.49
N PHE A 9 -7.71 3.01 2.23
CA PHE A 9 -8.21 4.28 2.74
C PHE A 9 -8.41 5.27 1.60
N VAL A 10 -9.59 5.88 1.52
CA VAL A 10 -9.92 6.85 0.48
C VAL A 10 -10.41 8.16 1.10
N PHE A 11 -9.97 9.28 0.53
CA PHE A 11 -10.25 10.64 1.00
C PHE A 11 -10.13 11.62 -0.16
N ASP A 12 -10.63 12.84 0.01
CA ASP A 12 -10.50 13.88 -1.02
C ASP A 12 -9.04 14.16 -1.32
N THR A 13 -8.72 14.31 -2.60
CA THR A 13 -7.37 14.56 -3.14
C THR A 13 -6.38 13.43 -3.04
N LEU A 14 -6.79 12.18 -2.74
CA LEU A 14 -5.87 11.05 -2.86
C LEU A 14 -5.29 10.95 -4.28
N ALA A 15 -4.05 10.51 -4.40
CA ALA A 15 -3.34 10.43 -5.68
C ALA A 15 -3.66 9.10 -6.40
N ASP A 16 -4.32 9.19 -7.55
CA ASP A 16 -4.85 8.03 -8.31
C ASP A 16 -3.77 7.03 -8.73
N TRP A 17 -2.59 7.51 -9.15
CA TRP A 17 -1.53 6.66 -9.69
C TRP A 17 -0.81 5.81 -8.64
N GLU A 18 -0.93 6.14 -7.37
CA GLU A 18 -0.12 5.52 -6.31
C GLU A 18 -0.54 4.10 -5.98
N THR A 19 -1.83 3.81 -6.02
CA THR A 19 -2.37 2.51 -5.61
C THR A 19 -2.86 1.64 -6.75
N GLY A 20 -2.88 2.17 -7.98
CA GLY A 20 -3.47 1.50 -9.14
C GLY A 20 -2.89 0.10 -9.39
N PHE A 21 -1.56 -0.06 -9.36
CA PHE A 21 -0.91 -1.35 -9.54
C PHE A 21 -1.26 -2.34 -8.42
N ALA A 22 -1.22 -1.89 -7.17
CA ALA A 22 -1.55 -2.72 -6.02
C ALA A 22 -3.00 -3.20 -6.07
N VAL A 23 -3.95 -2.28 -6.27
CA VAL A 23 -5.39 -2.61 -6.34
C VAL A 23 -5.69 -3.55 -7.49
N ALA A 24 -5.11 -3.28 -8.68
CA ALA A 24 -5.31 -4.15 -9.85
C ALA A 24 -4.79 -5.57 -9.60
N GLY A 25 -3.55 -5.71 -9.09
CA GLY A 25 -2.96 -7.03 -8.85
C GLY A 25 -3.64 -7.83 -7.73
N LEU A 26 -4.19 -7.13 -6.71
CA LEU A 26 -4.92 -7.78 -5.62
C LEU A 26 -6.32 -8.28 -6.06
N ASN A 27 -7.00 -7.53 -6.93
CA ASN A 27 -8.36 -7.89 -7.39
C ASN A 27 -8.36 -8.79 -8.62
N ASN A 28 -7.34 -8.71 -9.49
CA ASN A 28 -7.26 -9.56 -10.68
C ASN A 28 -6.68 -10.93 -10.32
N PRO A 29 -7.45 -12.03 -10.45
CA PRO A 29 -6.97 -13.36 -10.10
C PRO A 29 -5.91 -13.93 -11.06
N ALA A 30 -5.70 -13.29 -12.22
CA ALA A 30 -4.71 -13.75 -13.19
C ALA A 30 -3.30 -13.77 -12.56
N PHE A 31 -2.60 -14.87 -12.75
CA PHE A 31 -1.24 -15.13 -12.26
C PHE A 31 -1.08 -15.23 -10.73
N GLN A 32 -2.14 -15.02 -9.94
CA GLN A 32 -2.06 -15.19 -8.48
C GLN A 32 -1.76 -16.64 -8.10
N ALA A 33 -0.92 -16.84 -7.09
CA ALA A 33 -0.63 -18.18 -6.54
C ALA A 33 -1.89 -18.86 -5.98
N GLN A 34 -2.83 -18.05 -5.46
CA GLN A 34 -4.15 -18.50 -5.00
C GLN A 34 -5.22 -17.54 -5.58
N PRO A 35 -5.74 -17.83 -6.78
CA PRO A 35 -6.68 -16.95 -7.46
C PRO A 35 -7.93 -16.62 -6.62
N GLY A 36 -8.26 -15.33 -6.52
CA GLY A 36 -9.43 -14.86 -5.78
C GLY A 36 -9.30 -14.89 -4.26
N ARG A 37 -8.08 -15.13 -3.72
CA ARG A 37 -7.81 -15.05 -2.28
C ARG A 37 -8.05 -13.66 -1.73
N PHE A 38 -7.76 -12.62 -2.49
CA PHE A 38 -7.86 -11.24 -2.05
C PHE A 38 -8.97 -10.48 -2.76
N ARG A 39 -9.52 -9.50 -2.08
CA ARG A 39 -10.30 -8.41 -2.65
C ARG A 39 -9.94 -7.10 -1.96
N VAL A 40 -9.99 -5.99 -2.68
CA VAL A 40 -9.86 -4.65 -2.12
C VAL A 40 -11.26 -4.09 -1.84
N SER A 41 -11.42 -3.50 -0.65
CA SER A 41 -12.59 -2.73 -0.25
C SER A 41 -12.13 -1.35 0.20
N THR A 42 -12.88 -0.32 -0.13
CA THR A 42 -12.54 1.06 0.20
C THR A 42 -13.09 1.46 1.56
N VAL A 43 -12.32 2.24 2.33
CA VAL A 43 -12.73 2.78 3.62
C VAL A 43 -12.47 4.28 3.65
N GLY A 44 -13.50 5.07 3.93
CA GLY A 44 -13.42 6.53 4.11
C GLY A 44 -13.57 6.93 5.58
N ILE A 45 -13.32 8.19 5.91
CA ILE A 45 -13.67 8.72 7.24
C ILE A 45 -15.18 8.52 7.50
N GLY A 46 -16.01 8.74 6.46
CA GLY A 46 -17.41 8.40 6.41
C GLY A 46 -17.76 7.74 5.09
N LYS A 47 -19.05 7.62 4.78
CA LYS A 47 -19.56 7.03 3.53
C LYS A 47 -19.92 8.07 2.46
N ALA A 48 -19.62 9.35 2.68
CA ALA A 48 -19.78 10.35 1.64
C ALA A 48 -18.80 10.11 0.49
N PRO A 49 -19.19 10.38 -0.77
CA PRO A 49 -18.29 10.31 -1.89
C PRO A 49 -17.08 11.22 -1.69
N VAL A 50 -15.89 10.74 -2.09
CA VAL A 50 -14.65 11.51 -2.11
C VAL A 50 -14.20 11.71 -3.55
N VAL A 51 -13.44 12.78 -3.82
CA VAL A 51 -12.94 13.09 -5.16
C VAL A 51 -11.42 13.05 -5.15
N THR A 52 -10.84 12.20 -6.01
CA THR A 52 -9.39 12.06 -6.14
C THR A 52 -8.74 13.30 -6.76
N ILE A 53 -7.42 13.40 -6.72
CA ILE A 53 -6.69 14.49 -7.40
C ILE A 53 -6.93 14.49 -8.92
N GLY A 54 -7.17 13.31 -9.51
CA GLY A 54 -7.53 13.15 -10.93
C GLY A 54 -9.00 13.43 -11.25
N GLY A 55 -9.83 13.78 -10.24
CA GLY A 55 -11.24 14.09 -10.43
C GLY A 55 -12.16 12.85 -10.48
N VAL A 56 -11.66 11.67 -10.09
CA VAL A 56 -12.47 10.45 -10.01
C VAL A 56 -13.25 10.46 -8.70
N THR A 57 -14.55 10.21 -8.78
CA THR A 57 -15.40 10.08 -7.59
C THR A 57 -15.40 8.64 -7.10
N ILE A 58 -15.06 8.45 -5.82
CA ILE A 58 -15.09 7.15 -5.14
C ILE A 58 -16.14 7.20 -4.03
N LEU A 59 -17.06 6.22 -4.02
CA LEU A 59 -17.97 6.00 -2.90
C LEU A 59 -17.32 4.94 -1.98
N PRO A 60 -16.97 5.29 -0.74
CA PRO A 60 -16.37 4.31 0.19
C PRO A 60 -17.34 3.17 0.50
N ASP A 61 -16.85 1.94 0.53
CA ASP A 61 -17.64 0.75 0.93
C ASP A 61 -17.97 0.79 2.42
N LEU A 62 -17.04 1.28 3.24
CA LEU A 62 -17.13 1.33 4.70
C LEU A 62 -16.75 2.71 5.22
N ALA A 63 -17.31 3.08 6.37
CA ALA A 63 -16.78 4.13 7.21
C ALA A 63 -15.69 3.56 8.15
N ILE A 64 -14.75 4.41 8.55
CA ILE A 64 -13.58 4.00 9.34
C ILE A 64 -13.95 3.43 10.72
N ASP A 65 -15.06 3.86 11.29
CA ASP A 65 -15.60 3.38 12.57
C ASP A 65 -16.28 2.00 12.47
N GLU A 66 -16.61 1.56 11.25
CA GLU A 66 -17.17 0.24 10.98
C GLU A 66 -16.07 -0.83 10.81
N LEU A 67 -14.78 -0.42 10.72
CA LEU A 67 -13.67 -1.31 10.41
C LEU A 67 -12.91 -1.74 11.67
N ALA A 68 -12.86 -3.06 11.91
CA ALA A 68 -12.00 -3.68 12.91
C ALA A 68 -10.78 -4.35 12.24
N PRO A 69 -9.59 -4.35 12.88
CA PRO A 69 -8.38 -4.95 12.30
C PRO A 69 -8.54 -6.39 11.84
N GLU A 70 -9.33 -7.20 12.58
CA GLU A 70 -9.54 -8.62 12.32
C GLU A 70 -10.27 -8.90 10.99
N GLN A 71 -10.88 -7.87 10.41
CA GLN A 71 -11.57 -7.93 9.13
C GLN A 71 -10.64 -7.68 7.93
N SER A 72 -9.37 -7.36 8.19
CA SER A 72 -8.43 -6.90 7.17
C SER A 72 -7.16 -7.75 7.14
N ALA A 73 -6.69 -8.05 5.93
CA ALA A 73 -5.36 -8.62 5.71
C ALA A 73 -4.27 -7.54 5.60
N MET A 74 -4.64 -6.31 5.24
CA MET A 74 -3.74 -5.16 5.15
C MET A 74 -4.55 -3.86 5.04
N LEU A 75 -3.99 -2.76 5.56
CA LEU A 75 -4.48 -1.39 5.31
C LEU A 75 -3.52 -0.68 4.36
N ILE A 76 -4.04 -0.12 3.27
CA ILE A 76 -3.27 0.68 2.31
C ILE A 76 -3.64 2.15 2.49
N LEU A 77 -2.63 3.01 2.63
CA LEU A 77 -2.75 4.45 2.84
C LEU A 77 -2.11 5.18 1.64
N PRO A 78 -2.89 5.70 0.69
CA PRO A 78 -2.38 6.51 -0.40
C PRO A 78 -1.95 7.90 0.07
N GLY A 79 -1.13 8.57 -0.73
CA GLY A 79 -0.79 9.97 -0.54
C GLY A 79 -1.90 10.91 -0.98
N GLY A 80 -1.71 12.18 -0.67
CA GLY A 80 -2.61 13.28 -0.99
C GLY A 80 -2.32 14.48 -0.11
N GLY A 81 -2.78 15.66 -0.51
CA GLY A 81 -2.44 16.94 0.15
C GLY A 81 -2.88 17.03 1.62
N SER A 82 -3.99 16.38 1.99
CA SER A 82 -4.51 16.42 3.36
C SER A 82 -3.52 15.88 4.42
N TRP A 83 -2.61 14.98 4.04
CA TRP A 83 -1.55 14.52 4.94
C TRP A 83 -0.58 15.63 5.31
N ASP A 84 -0.24 16.51 4.37
CA ASP A 84 0.70 17.61 4.59
C ASP A 84 0.09 18.68 5.51
N GLU A 85 -1.22 18.84 5.45
CA GLU A 85 -1.99 19.73 6.30
C GLU A 85 -2.27 19.16 7.71
N GLY A 86 -1.80 17.95 8.01
CA GLY A 86 -2.02 17.28 9.29
C GLY A 86 -3.41 16.62 9.42
N GLY A 87 -4.11 16.43 8.31
CA GLY A 87 -5.39 15.71 8.24
C GLY A 87 -5.24 14.19 8.34
N ASN A 88 -6.35 13.49 8.14
CA ASN A 88 -6.45 12.02 8.18
C ASN A 88 -6.05 11.40 9.55
N THR A 89 -6.29 12.13 10.63
CA THR A 89 -5.93 11.69 11.99
C THR A 89 -6.62 10.40 12.39
N GLU A 90 -7.87 10.19 11.96
CA GLU A 90 -8.65 8.98 12.19
C GLU A 90 -8.01 7.76 11.50
N ALA A 91 -7.43 7.96 10.32
CA ALA A 91 -6.68 6.90 9.63
C ALA A 91 -5.39 6.54 10.35
N LEU A 92 -4.72 7.51 11.01
CA LEU A 92 -3.55 7.23 11.86
C LEU A 92 -3.92 6.43 13.11
N ASP A 93 -5.05 6.73 13.73
CA ASP A 93 -5.53 5.97 14.88
C ASP A 93 -5.93 4.54 14.49
N LEU A 94 -6.60 4.38 13.34
CA LEU A 94 -6.85 3.06 12.75
C LEU A 94 -5.54 2.31 12.48
N THR A 95 -4.54 2.97 11.90
CA THR A 95 -3.22 2.40 11.62
C THR A 95 -2.55 1.85 12.88
N LYS A 96 -2.58 2.60 13.99
CA LYS A 96 -2.03 2.14 15.27
C LYS A 96 -2.77 0.89 15.78
N ARG A 97 -4.09 0.84 15.63
CA ARG A 97 -4.90 -0.34 16.00
C ARG A 97 -4.54 -1.55 15.14
N PHE A 98 -4.34 -1.35 13.83
CA PHE A 98 -3.93 -2.41 12.91
C PHE A 98 -2.57 -2.99 13.28
N LEU A 99 -1.58 -2.13 13.51
CA LEU A 99 -0.24 -2.57 13.92
C LEU A 99 -0.25 -3.29 15.27
N ALA A 100 -1.05 -2.82 16.24
CA ALA A 100 -1.20 -3.47 17.53
C ALA A 100 -1.84 -4.87 17.42
N ALA A 101 -2.71 -5.07 16.43
CA ALA A 101 -3.32 -6.36 16.10
C ALA A 101 -2.44 -7.25 15.20
N GLY A 102 -1.24 -6.79 14.82
CA GLY A 102 -0.33 -7.52 13.93
C GLY A 102 -0.72 -7.47 12.45
N VAL A 103 -1.69 -6.64 12.07
CA VAL A 103 -2.11 -6.47 10.68
C VAL A 103 -1.16 -5.49 9.96
N PRO A 104 -0.60 -5.86 8.80
CA PRO A 104 0.33 -5.00 8.08
C PRO A 104 -0.35 -3.77 7.50
N ILE A 105 0.43 -2.70 7.36
CA ILE A 105 0.03 -1.47 6.69
C ILE A 105 1.02 -1.14 5.57
N ALA A 106 0.53 -0.48 4.54
CA ALA A 106 1.35 0.04 3.45
C ALA A 106 1.00 1.52 3.21
N ALA A 107 2.00 2.40 3.22
CA ALA A 107 1.83 3.83 3.07
C ALA A 107 2.75 4.38 1.97
N ILE A 108 2.22 5.26 1.14
CA ILE A 108 2.97 5.86 0.04
C ILE A 108 2.85 7.39 0.10
N CYS A 109 3.90 8.10 -0.33
CA CYS A 109 3.89 9.56 -0.50
C CYS A 109 3.51 10.31 0.80
N GLY A 110 2.48 11.15 0.76
CA GLY A 110 2.00 11.94 1.90
C GLY A 110 1.63 11.12 3.12
N ALA A 111 1.13 9.90 2.95
CA ALA A 111 0.79 9.03 4.07
C ALA A 111 2.01 8.70 4.94
N THR A 112 3.22 8.63 4.37
CA THR A 112 4.46 8.41 5.13
C THR A 112 4.75 9.56 6.10
N SER A 113 4.42 10.80 5.74
CA SER A 113 4.56 11.95 6.65
C SER A 113 3.58 11.87 7.82
N GLY A 114 2.36 11.37 7.57
CA GLY A 114 1.40 11.07 8.63
C GLY A 114 1.93 10.02 9.61
N LEU A 115 2.49 8.91 9.09
CA LEU A 115 3.11 7.87 9.93
C LEU A 115 4.29 8.42 10.74
N ALA A 116 5.11 9.28 10.13
CA ALA A 116 6.24 9.92 10.81
C ALA A 116 5.77 10.81 11.97
N ARG A 117 4.79 11.71 11.75
CA ARG A 117 4.20 12.55 12.81
C ARG A 117 3.60 11.73 13.95
N ALA A 118 3.02 10.57 13.62
CA ALA A 118 2.44 9.66 14.61
C ALA A 118 3.48 8.84 15.39
N GLY A 119 4.80 8.99 15.08
CA GLY A 119 5.90 8.26 15.70
C GLY A 119 6.01 6.78 15.26
N ILE A 120 5.24 6.37 14.26
CA ILE A 120 5.21 4.96 13.79
C ILE A 120 6.53 4.58 13.13
N LEU A 121 7.21 5.55 12.48
CA LEU A 121 8.48 5.33 11.77
C LEU A 121 9.73 5.50 12.65
N ASP A 122 9.59 5.87 13.93
CA ASP A 122 10.72 6.22 14.79
C ASP A 122 11.74 5.08 14.97
N ASN A 123 11.28 3.83 14.91
CA ASN A 123 12.11 2.64 15.16
C ASN A 123 12.10 1.62 14.00
N LEU A 124 11.68 2.02 12.81
CA LEU A 124 11.58 1.17 11.63
C LEU A 124 12.44 1.72 10.49
N ARG A 125 13.02 0.84 9.69
CA ARG A 125 13.56 1.24 8.39
C ARG A 125 12.41 1.65 7.49
N HIS A 126 12.56 2.76 6.79
CA HIS A 126 11.49 3.35 5.99
C HIS A 126 12.05 4.24 4.88
N THR A 127 11.20 4.59 3.95
CA THR A 127 11.44 5.59 2.91
C THR A 127 10.26 6.55 2.78
N SER A 128 10.39 7.54 1.92
CA SER A 128 9.36 8.51 1.59
C SER A 128 9.74 9.25 0.30
N ASN A 129 9.09 10.39 0.04
CA ASN A 129 9.39 11.27 -1.09
C ASN A 129 10.82 11.83 -1.02
N ALA A 130 11.29 12.21 0.18
CA ALA A 130 12.63 12.66 0.46
C ALA A 130 12.89 12.60 1.97
N ARG A 131 14.17 12.55 2.36
CA ARG A 131 14.61 12.62 3.76
C ARG A 131 14.15 13.92 4.46
N GLU A 132 14.31 15.03 3.76
CA GLU A 132 13.94 16.36 4.24
C GLU A 132 12.43 16.52 4.44
N TYR A 133 11.65 15.85 3.57
CA TYR A 133 10.19 15.82 3.68
C TYR A 133 9.73 15.19 5.00
N LEU A 134 10.34 14.09 5.42
CA LEU A 134 10.03 13.50 6.71
C LEU A 134 10.64 14.28 7.87
N ALA A 135 11.84 14.82 7.71
CA ALA A 135 12.50 15.63 8.75
C ALA A 135 11.65 16.83 9.18
N ALA A 136 10.90 17.43 8.25
CA ALA A 136 9.97 18.52 8.52
C ALA A 136 8.84 18.16 9.49
N THR A 137 8.54 16.86 9.69
CA THR A 137 7.54 16.39 10.66
C THR A 137 8.02 16.38 12.10
N GLY A 138 9.33 16.49 12.33
CA GLY A 138 9.94 16.41 13.65
C GLY A 138 10.03 14.99 14.22
N TYR A 139 9.83 13.94 13.39
CA TYR A 139 9.93 12.55 13.84
C TYR A 139 11.36 12.16 14.24
N ARG A 140 11.53 11.05 14.96
CA ARG A 140 12.81 10.63 15.53
C ARG A 140 13.51 9.52 14.77
N GLY A 141 12.91 9.02 13.67
CA GLY A 141 13.41 7.88 12.91
C GLY A 141 14.44 8.21 11.81
N ALA A 142 14.94 9.45 11.72
CA ALA A 142 15.78 9.92 10.61
C ALA A 142 17.03 9.06 10.33
N ALA A 143 17.60 8.42 11.37
CA ALA A 143 18.75 7.51 11.22
C ALA A 143 18.41 6.20 10.49
N LEU A 144 17.14 5.82 10.44
CA LEU A 144 16.65 4.58 9.81
C LEU A 144 16.09 4.81 8.40
N TYR A 145 16.09 6.05 7.93
CA TYR A 145 15.65 6.39 6.58
C TYR A 145 16.55 5.74 5.52
N GLN A 146 15.92 5.11 4.54
CA GLN A 146 16.60 4.45 3.41
C GLN A 146 16.29 5.21 2.11
N ASP A 147 17.31 5.55 1.33
CA ASP A 147 17.16 6.13 -0.02
C ASP A 147 16.82 5.01 -1.02
N GLN A 148 15.61 4.44 -0.88
CA GLN A 148 15.08 3.38 -1.72
C GLN A 148 13.67 3.76 -2.20
N PRO A 149 13.23 3.27 -3.38
CA PRO A 149 11.88 3.54 -3.89
C PRO A 149 10.77 3.08 -2.95
N ALA A 150 10.93 1.89 -2.36
CA ALA A 150 10.06 1.32 -1.34
C ALA A 150 10.87 0.54 -0.30
N VAL A 151 10.40 0.50 0.93
CA VAL A 151 11.02 -0.21 2.06
C VAL A 151 9.94 -0.93 2.85
N ALA A 152 10.16 -2.21 3.13
CA ALA A 152 9.36 -3.00 4.06
C ALA A 152 10.17 -3.31 5.31
N ASP A 153 9.62 -3.02 6.49
CA ASP A 153 10.19 -3.43 7.79
C ASP A 153 9.08 -3.87 8.75
N GLY A 154 9.16 -5.10 9.21
CA GLY A 154 8.10 -5.71 10.02
C GLY A 154 6.75 -5.70 9.30
N ASN A 155 5.77 -5.04 9.90
CA ASN A 155 4.42 -4.90 9.36
C ASN A 155 4.17 -3.53 8.70
N VAL A 156 5.21 -2.78 8.36
CA VAL A 156 5.09 -1.48 7.72
C VAL A 156 5.82 -1.48 6.37
N ILE A 157 5.10 -1.08 5.33
CA ILE A 157 5.64 -0.80 4.00
C ILE A 157 5.54 0.70 3.76
N THR A 158 6.61 1.31 3.29
CA THR A 158 6.64 2.73 2.91
C THR A 158 7.20 2.89 1.50
N ALA A 159 6.73 3.89 0.75
CA ALA A 159 7.21 4.16 -0.60
C ALA A 159 7.17 5.66 -0.95
N SER A 160 7.99 6.06 -1.91
CA SER A 160 7.93 7.37 -2.55
C SER A 160 6.76 7.47 -3.53
N SER A 161 6.21 8.67 -3.72
CA SER A 161 5.13 8.97 -4.68
C SER A 161 5.46 8.54 -6.12
N THR A 162 6.73 8.44 -6.48
CA THR A 162 7.21 8.06 -7.80
C THR A 162 7.46 6.56 -7.94
N ALA A 163 7.16 5.78 -6.90
CA ALA A 163 7.45 4.35 -6.82
C ALA A 163 6.20 3.47 -6.66
N PRO A 164 5.10 3.69 -7.41
CA PRO A 164 3.87 2.89 -7.26
C PRO A 164 4.06 1.41 -7.64
N ILE A 165 5.03 1.11 -8.52
CA ILE A 165 5.34 -0.27 -8.92
C ILE A 165 6.06 -1.00 -7.79
N GLU A 166 7.09 -0.39 -7.19
CA GLU A 166 7.81 -0.93 -6.04
C GLU A 166 6.90 -1.05 -4.81
N PHE A 167 6.00 -0.10 -4.61
CA PHE A 167 4.98 -0.16 -3.58
C PHE A 167 4.09 -1.39 -3.73
N ALA A 168 3.58 -1.62 -4.94
CA ALA A 168 2.78 -2.80 -5.24
C ALA A 168 3.59 -4.10 -5.09
N TYR A 169 4.85 -4.11 -5.54
CA TYR A 169 5.76 -5.25 -5.39
C TYR A 169 5.92 -5.67 -3.91
N GLU A 170 6.19 -4.72 -3.02
CA GLU A 170 6.36 -5.02 -1.58
C GLU A 170 5.04 -5.49 -0.94
N ILE A 171 3.89 -4.96 -1.38
CA ILE A 171 2.55 -5.43 -0.95
C ILE A 171 2.34 -6.88 -1.40
N PHE A 172 2.60 -7.19 -2.67
CA PHE A 172 2.41 -8.54 -3.22
C PHE A 172 3.33 -9.56 -2.56
N LYS A 173 4.57 -9.18 -2.29
CA LYS A 173 5.54 -9.99 -1.56
C LYS A 173 5.10 -10.24 -0.11
N LYS A 174 4.63 -9.21 0.60
CA LYS A 174 4.16 -9.31 1.99
C LYS A 174 2.94 -10.22 2.13
N LEU A 175 2.10 -10.26 1.11
CA LEU A 175 0.84 -11.02 1.11
C LEU A 175 0.93 -12.36 0.37
N ASP A 176 2.08 -12.73 -0.20
CA ASP A 176 2.26 -13.92 -1.05
C ASP A 176 1.19 -13.99 -2.16
N VAL A 177 1.01 -12.88 -2.91
CA VAL A 177 -0.01 -12.80 -3.97
C VAL A 177 0.38 -13.65 -5.16
N TYR A 178 1.66 -13.61 -5.55
CA TYR A 178 2.24 -14.35 -6.66
C TYR A 178 3.33 -15.31 -6.17
N SER A 179 3.70 -16.30 -6.98
CA SER A 179 4.97 -17.02 -6.74
C SER A 179 6.16 -16.05 -6.85
N ALA A 180 7.30 -16.40 -6.29
CA ALA A 180 8.50 -15.57 -6.37
C ALA A 180 8.87 -15.26 -7.84
N GLU A 181 8.83 -16.26 -8.71
CA GLU A 181 9.16 -16.14 -10.13
C GLU A 181 8.16 -15.23 -10.86
N THR A 182 6.87 -15.41 -10.58
CA THR A 182 5.80 -14.57 -11.17
C THR A 182 5.91 -13.13 -10.69
N LEU A 183 6.23 -12.91 -9.42
CA LEU A 183 6.41 -11.57 -8.84
C LEU A 183 7.57 -10.82 -9.51
N GLU A 184 8.72 -11.49 -9.69
CA GLU A 184 9.88 -10.90 -10.37
C GLU A 184 9.56 -10.59 -11.84
N ALA A 185 8.84 -11.48 -12.53
CA ALA A 185 8.42 -11.25 -13.91
C ALA A 185 7.41 -10.11 -14.00
N TRP A 186 6.44 -10.03 -13.08
CA TRP A 186 5.52 -8.91 -12.99
C TRP A 186 6.26 -7.58 -12.80
N PHE A 187 7.19 -7.55 -11.86
CA PHE A 187 7.98 -6.35 -11.57
C PHE A 187 8.82 -5.94 -12.78
N GLY A 188 9.53 -6.87 -13.41
CA GLY A 188 10.32 -6.62 -14.61
C GLY A 188 9.49 -6.07 -15.75
N LEU A 189 8.30 -6.64 -16.00
CA LEU A 189 7.38 -6.19 -17.05
C LEU A 189 6.96 -4.74 -16.85
N PHE A 190 6.42 -4.41 -15.68
CA PHE A 190 5.90 -3.06 -15.42
C PHE A 190 7.03 -2.02 -15.25
N LYS A 191 8.21 -2.44 -14.81
CA LYS A 191 9.36 -1.55 -14.62
C LYS A 191 10.07 -1.22 -15.93
N THR A 192 10.15 -2.17 -16.87
CA THR A 192 10.97 -2.03 -18.08
C THR A 192 10.15 -1.97 -19.37
N GLY A 193 8.91 -2.49 -19.36
CA GLY A 193 8.09 -2.67 -20.57
C GLY A 193 8.57 -3.80 -21.49
N ASP A 194 9.54 -4.62 -21.08
CA ASP A 194 10.04 -5.73 -21.89
C ASP A 194 9.04 -6.90 -21.89
N ALA A 195 8.54 -7.22 -23.09
CA ALA A 195 7.56 -8.28 -23.32
C ALA A 195 8.06 -9.69 -22.93
N ALA A 196 9.36 -9.90 -22.84
CA ALA A 196 9.93 -11.17 -22.37
C ALA A 196 9.43 -11.56 -20.96
N TYR A 197 9.24 -10.58 -20.08
CA TYR A 197 8.68 -10.81 -18.76
C TYR A 197 7.22 -11.27 -18.78
N TYR A 198 6.42 -10.82 -19.74
CA TYR A 198 5.06 -11.31 -19.89
C TYR A 198 5.04 -12.81 -20.21
N GLY A 199 5.94 -13.26 -21.10
CA GLY A 199 6.13 -14.69 -21.37
C GLY A 199 6.46 -15.49 -20.13
N ALA A 200 7.32 -14.97 -19.24
CA ALA A 200 7.67 -15.61 -17.99
C ALA A 200 6.49 -15.71 -17.00
N MET A 201 5.61 -14.69 -16.96
CA MET A 201 4.39 -14.72 -16.12
C MET A 201 3.38 -15.78 -16.57
N THR A 202 3.31 -16.08 -17.87
CA THR A 202 2.32 -17.01 -18.45
C THR A 202 2.75 -18.48 -18.40
N GLN A 203 4.03 -18.77 -18.10
CA GLN A 203 4.49 -20.13 -17.96
C GLN A 203 3.91 -20.71 -16.66
N PRO A 204 3.32 -21.92 -16.70
CA PRO A 204 2.89 -22.58 -15.48
C PRO A 204 4.12 -22.74 -14.58
N ALA A 205 4.01 -22.38 -13.31
CA ALA A 205 5.03 -22.68 -12.31
C ALA A 205 5.46 -24.13 -12.51
N ASN A 206 6.71 -24.37 -12.85
CA ASN A 206 7.21 -25.67 -13.30
C ASN A 206 6.67 -26.78 -12.39
N ALA A 207 5.94 -27.72 -12.98
CA ALA A 207 5.59 -29.02 -12.39
C ALA A 207 6.88 -29.88 -12.36
N ASN A 208 7.90 -29.41 -11.62
CA ASN A 208 9.15 -30.15 -11.39
C ASN A 208 9.55 -29.88 -9.93
N ALA A 209 8.97 -30.67 -9.06
CA ALA A 209 9.55 -31.09 -7.78
C ALA A 209 8.93 -32.43 -7.38
#